data_0f365aea4a6b6850bc4ea85a3a7ad37e
#
_entry.id   0f365aea4a6b6850bc4ea85a3a7ad37e
#
_cell.length_a   1.000
_cell.length_b   1.000
_cell.length_c   1.000
_cell.angle_alpha   90.00
_cell.angle_beta   90.00
_cell.angle_gamma   90.00
#
_symmetry.space_group_name_H-M   'P 1'
#
loop_
_entity.id
_entity.type
_entity.pdbx_description
1 polymer ?
#
loop_
_entity_poly.entity_id
_entity_poly.type
_entity_poly.pdbx_seq_one_letter_code
_entity_poly.pdbx_strand_id
1 'polypeptide(L)'
;MTKVSLIIPSFEVGGTESSFIRKANFLKNTEFVPEMVYWTEGGELRKNLHSNINIVKLNASNLWQLLFQFINYFNKSNPKVIHTPTFMVANIALIARIFSSHKPKIIIGARSDFDSVCKASNNYFDELKLRKLSQFLYPKSDRIVAVSKGVKNSLLASLHIEDSKIDVIYNGILTEKHMDNCKKPDHPWFFSKEICLISSIGRLSPEKGIYELICAFRKALKLNSNLRLLIIGEGDEEKKIRKYLNDYSINDFVEITSFRDDYYSYLSNADIFVLNSYYEGMPSILVEATSTDAAIISTNCKHGPNELLNGVDNCRLIEVNNENQLIDAINHFSRIRKIKRKKIEHLHEFNIEESMSKYLKLLRELII
;
A
#
# COMPACT_ATOMS: atom_id res chain seq x y z
N MET A 1 -24.01 -15.30 14.32
CA MET A 1 -22.99 -14.30 13.94
C MET A 1 -22.53 -14.50 12.50
N THR A 2 -22.35 -13.44 11.74
CA THR A 2 -22.05 -13.51 10.30
C THR A 2 -20.54 -13.63 10.06
N LYS A 3 -20.11 -14.76 9.49
CA LYS A 3 -18.70 -15.02 9.19
C LYS A 3 -18.23 -14.19 8.00
N VAL A 4 -17.13 -13.42 8.17
CA VAL A 4 -16.45 -12.62 7.16
C VAL A 4 -15.02 -13.13 7.02
N SER A 5 -14.68 -13.66 5.85
CA SER A 5 -13.34 -14.20 5.58
C SER A 5 -12.51 -13.19 4.81
N LEU A 6 -11.42 -12.79 5.41
CA LEU A 6 -10.44 -11.85 4.87
C LEU A 6 -9.27 -12.66 4.29
N ILE A 7 -9.08 -12.56 2.99
CA ILE A 7 -8.09 -13.36 2.25
C ILE A 7 -6.79 -12.56 2.12
N ILE A 8 -5.66 -13.17 2.45
CA ILE A 8 -4.32 -12.62 2.19
C ILE A 8 -3.40 -13.72 1.65
N PRO A 9 -2.39 -13.41 0.83
CA PRO A 9 -1.42 -14.42 0.38
C PRO A 9 -0.61 -15.00 1.55
N SER A 10 -0.08 -14.14 2.38
CA SER A 10 0.79 -14.46 3.53
C SER A 10 0.63 -13.40 4.62
N PHE A 11 1.39 -13.54 5.71
CA PHE A 11 1.53 -12.51 6.74
C PHE A 11 2.81 -11.67 6.58
N GLU A 12 3.37 -11.61 5.38
CA GLU A 12 4.52 -10.75 5.09
C GLU A 12 4.19 -9.26 5.23
N VAL A 13 5.24 -8.47 5.43
CA VAL A 13 5.09 -7.02 5.60
C VAL A 13 4.64 -6.38 4.29
N GLY A 14 3.44 -5.81 4.30
CA GLY A 14 2.84 -5.16 3.15
C GLY A 14 1.63 -4.32 3.53
N GLY A 15 1.34 -3.29 2.73
CA GLY A 15 0.19 -2.39 2.98
C GLY A 15 -1.17 -3.09 2.84
N THR A 16 -1.25 -4.13 1.99
CA THR A 16 -2.45 -4.95 1.82
C THR A 16 -2.69 -5.79 3.06
N GLU A 17 -1.69 -6.56 3.46
CA GLU A 17 -1.73 -7.47 4.60
C GLU A 17 -2.05 -6.69 5.89
N SER A 18 -1.34 -5.59 6.13
CA SER A 18 -1.59 -4.70 7.26
C SER A 18 -3.02 -4.16 7.28
N SER A 19 -3.57 -3.77 6.14
CA SER A 19 -4.95 -3.28 6.04
C SER A 19 -5.97 -4.38 6.34
N PHE A 20 -5.73 -5.62 5.91
CA PHE A 20 -6.63 -6.75 6.18
C PHE A 20 -6.58 -7.19 7.64
N ILE A 21 -5.40 -7.18 8.27
CA ILE A 21 -5.24 -7.46 9.70
C ILE A 21 -5.98 -6.39 10.53
N ARG A 22 -5.85 -5.09 10.19
CA ARG A 22 -6.61 -4.03 10.86
C ARG A 22 -8.12 -4.24 10.74
N LYS A 23 -8.63 -4.62 9.54
CA LYS A 23 -10.05 -4.96 9.36
C LYS A 23 -10.48 -6.14 10.22
N ALA A 24 -9.67 -7.20 10.27
CA ALA A 24 -9.96 -8.37 11.10
C ALA A 24 -10.05 -8.00 12.59
N ASN A 25 -9.06 -7.27 13.10
CA ASN A 25 -9.01 -6.82 14.48
C ASN A 25 -10.19 -5.91 14.83
N PHE A 26 -10.59 -5.02 13.92
CA PHE A 26 -11.76 -4.15 14.11
C PHE A 26 -13.07 -4.96 14.15
N LEU A 27 -13.28 -5.85 13.17
CA LEU A 27 -14.50 -6.64 13.07
C LEU A 27 -14.74 -7.56 14.27
N LYS A 28 -13.69 -7.98 14.98
CA LYS A 28 -13.80 -8.80 16.17
C LYS A 28 -14.69 -8.17 17.25
N ASN A 29 -14.74 -6.85 17.32
CA ASN A 29 -15.53 -6.11 18.32
C ASN A 29 -16.91 -5.69 17.79
N THR A 30 -17.40 -6.34 16.74
CA THR A 30 -18.69 -6.08 16.10
C THR A 30 -19.57 -7.33 16.08
N GLU A 31 -20.71 -7.25 15.40
CA GLU A 31 -21.61 -8.40 15.16
C GLU A 31 -21.06 -9.44 14.18
N PHE A 32 -19.91 -9.18 13.55
CA PHE A 32 -19.27 -10.09 12.59
C PHE A 32 -18.24 -11.00 13.25
N VAL A 33 -18.02 -12.17 12.66
CA VAL A 33 -16.95 -13.10 13.03
C VAL A 33 -15.88 -13.08 11.97
N PRO A 34 -14.76 -12.33 12.16
CA PRO A 34 -13.68 -12.31 11.21
C PRO A 34 -12.91 -13.63 11.21
N GLU A 35 -12.47 -14.06 10.02
CA GLU A 35 -11.58 -15.19 9.82
C GLU A 35 -10.49 -14.77 8.81
N MET A 36 -9.22 -15.04 9.11
CA MET A 36 -8.11 -14.80 8.19
C MET A 36 -7.81 -16.06 7.41
N VAL A 37 -7.75 -15.97 6.08
CA VAL A 37 -7.46 -17.10 5.19
C VAL A 37 -6.20 -16.80 4.39
N TYR A 38 -5.23 -17.72 4.39
CA TYR A 38 -3.95 -17.54 3.71
C TYR A 38 -3.42 -18.87 3.13
N TRP A 39 -2.38 -18.83 2.27
CA TRP A 39 -1.83 -20.05 1.66
C TRP A 39 -0.30 -20.10 1.61
N THR A 40 0.42 -19.00 1.71
CA THR A 40 1.88 -18.97 1.75
C THR A 40 2.37 -18.83 3.19
N GLU A 41 3.32 -19.66 3.58
CA GLU A 41 3.91 -19.59 4.93
C GLU A 41 4.78 -18.33 5.12
N GLY A 42 4.93 -17.95 6.38
CA GLY A 42 5.78 -16.86 6.80
C GLY A 42 5.06 -15.55 7.04
N GLY A 43 5.83 -14.58 7.48
CA GLY A 43 5.43 -13.21 7.69
C GLY A 43 5.29 -12.78 9.15
N GLU A 44 5.93 -11.66 9.45
CA GLU A 44 5.99 -11.10 10.81
C GLU A 44 4.68 -10.45 11.25
N LEU A 45 3.80 -10.08 10.30
CA LEU A 45 2.55 -9.39 10.62
C LEU A 45 1.54 -10.28 11.39
N ARG A 46 1.78 -11.59 11.46
CA ARG A 46 0.93 -12.49 12.25
C ARG A 46 0.88 -12.09 13.73
N LYS A 47 1.95 -11.54 14.28
CA LYS A 47 2.02 -11.02 15.66
C LYS A 47 1.00 -9.89 15.92
N ASN A 48 0.58 -9.17 14.87
CA ASN A 48 -0.34 -8.05 14.96
C ASN A 48 -1.81 -8.44 14.86
N LEU A 49 -2.09 -9.73 14.56
CA LEU A 49 -3.45 -10.26 14.54
C LEU A 49 -3.86 -10.65 15.95
N HIS A 50 -5.09 -10.27 16.36
CA HIS A 50 -5.62 -10.63 17.67
C HIS A 50 -5.75 -12.16 17.81
N SER A 51 -5.31 -12.71 18.93
CA SER A 51 -5.20 -14.15 19.20
C SER A 51 -6.52 -14.94 19.06
N ASN A 52 -7.66 -14.29 19.25
CA ASN A 52 -8.99 -14.93 19.17
C ASN A 52 -9.58 -14.91 17.74
N ILE A 53 -8.85 -14.42 16.73
CA ILE A 53 -9.31 -14.47 15.33
C ILE A 53 -8.89 -15.80 14.74
N ASN A 54 -9.86 -16.52 14.17
CA ASN A 54 -9.60 -17.80 13.51
C ASN A 54 -8.71 -17.60 12.27
N ILE A 55 -7.75 -18.50 12.09
CA ILE A 55 -6.82 -18.50 10.95
C ILE A 55 -6.96 -19.84 10.23
N VAL A 56 -7.23 -19.76 8.93
CA VAL A 56 -7.33 -20.92 8.04
C VAL A 56 -6.21 -20.88 7.01
N LYS A 57 -5.38 -21.92 7.00
CA LYS A 57 -4.37 -22.12 5.97
C LYS A 57 -4.94 -22.99 4.84
N LEU A 58 -4.81 -22.50 3.61
CA LEU A 58 -5.10 -23.26 2.40
C LEU A 58 -3.79 -23.88 1.88
N ASN A 59 -3.81 -25.18 1.58
CA ASN A 59 -2.63 -25.88 1.05
C ASN A 59 -2.60 -25.73 -0.48
N ALA A 60 -2.04 -24.61 -0.95
CA ALA A 60 -1.97 -24.32 -2.39
C ALA A 60 -0.58 -23.75 -2.75
N SER A 61 0.07 -24.34 -3.74
CA SER A 61 1.33 -23.87 -4.32
C SER A 61 1.18 -23.27 -5.71
N ASN A 62 0.00 -23.39 -6.31
CA ASN A 62 -0.34 -22.82 -7.62
C ASN A 62 -1.83 -22.44 -7.70
N LEU A 63 -2.20 -21.72 -8.77
CA LEU A 63 -3.55 -21.16 -8.94
C LEU A 63 -4.63 -22.23 -9.04
N TRP A 64 -4.35 -23.39 -9.64
CA TRP A 64 -5.30 -24.48 -9.75
C TRP A 64 -5.60 -25.10 -8.38
N GLN A 65 -4.57 -25.36 -7.60
CA GLN A 65 -4.75 -25.83 -6.23
C GLN A 65 -5.52 -24.81 -5.39
N LEU A 66 -5.21 -23.51 -5.54
CA LEU A 66 -5.91 -22.44 -4.84
C LEU A 66 -7.41 -22.43 -5.20
N LEU A 67 -7.76 -22.65 -6.47
CA LEU A 67 -9.15 -22.76 -6.90
C LEU A 67 -9.88 -23.92 -6.19
N PHE A 68 -9.29 -25.12 -6.18
CA PHE A 68 -9.88 -26.27 -5.50
C PHE A 68 -9.98 -26.06 -3.98
N GLN A 69 -8.97 -25.45 -3.40
CA GLN A 69 -8.98 -25.11 -1.96
C GLN A 69 -10.07 -24.09 -1.63
N PHE A 70 -10.33 -23.08 -2.48
CA PHE A 70 -11.45 -22.16 -2.29
C PHE A 70 -12.80 -22.85 -2.40
N ILE A 71 -13.01 -23.75 -3.36
CA ILE A 71 -14.25 -24.52 -3.49
C ILE A 71 -14.50 -25.33 -2.21
N ASN A 72 -13.48 -26.06 -1.72
CA ASN A 72 -13.56 -26.84 -0.49
C ASN A 72 -13.81 -25.95 0.74
N TYR A 73 -13.09 -24.83 0.82
CA TYR A 73 -13.23 -23.87 1.90
C TYR A 73 -14.65 -23.27 1.95
N PHE A 74 -15.20 -22.83 0.82
CA PHE A 74 -16.54 -22.28 0.75
C PHE A 74 -17.59 -23.30 1.22
N ASN A 75 -17.46 -24.55 0.78
CA ASN A 75 -18.41 -25.62 1.15
C ASN A 75 -18.31 -26.07 2.61
N LYS A 76 -17.09 -26.05 3.21
CA LYS A 76 -16.89 -26.52 4.59
C LYS A 76 -17.08 -25.42 5.62
N SER A 77 -16.51 -24.22 5.36
CA SER A 77 -16.51 -23.12 6.31
C SER A 77 -17.78 -22.26 6.25
N ASN A 78 -18.52 -22.35 5.14
CA ASN A 78 -19.76 -21.60 4.88
C ASN A 78 -19.65 -20.08 5.21
N PRO A 79 -18.62 -19.36 4.70
CA PRO A 79 -18.50 -17.94 4.95
C PRO A 79 -19.64 -17.18 4.28
N LYS A 80 -20.19 -16.17 4.95
CA LYS A 80 -21.20 -15.29 4.34
C LYS A 80 -20.57 -14.31 3.37
N VAL A 81 -19.42 -13.75 3.74
CA VAL A 81 -18.70 -12.76 2.94
C VAL A 81 -17.24 -13.16 2.80
N ILE A 82 -16.71 -13.04 1.59
CA ILE A 82 -15.29 -13.16 1.25
C ILE A 82 -14.78 -11.81 0.78
N HIS A 83 -13.71 -11.31 1.37
CA HIS A 83 -13.00 -10.12 0.89
C HIS A 83 -11.62 -10.53 0.34
N THR A 84 -11.41 -10.33 -0.95
CA THR A 84 -10.18 -10.70 -1.66
C THR A 84 -9.21 -9.51 -1.74
N PRO A 85 -7.88 -9.73 -1.72
CA PRO A 85 -6.90 -8.65 -1.64
C PRO A 85 -6.51 -8.06 -3.00
N THR A 86 -6.61 -8.85 -4.09
CA THR A 86 -6.07 -8.50 -5.41
C THR A 86 -6.94 -9.05 -6.55
N PHE A 87 -6.70 -8.53 -7.75
CA PHE A 87 -7.44 -8.90 -8.96
C PHE A 87 -7.37 -10.39 -9.29
N MET A 88 -6.18 -10.99 -9.21
CA MET A 88 -6.01 -12.41 -9.54
C MET A 88 -6.75 -13.31 -8.55
N VAL A 89 -6.61 -13.04 -7.26
CA VAL A 89 -7.30 -13.81 -6.20
C VAL A 89 -8.80 -13.65 -6.29
N ALA A 90 -9.29 -12.46 -6.67
CA ALA A 90 -10.71 -12.21 -6.92
C ALA A 90 -11.25 -13.07 -8.06
N ASN A 91 -10.54 -13.16 -9.19
CA ASN A 91 -10.94 -14.04 -10.29
C ASN A 91 -11.07 -15.50 -9.84
N ILE A 92 -10.08 -16.01 -9.08
CA ILE A 92 -10.14 -17.39 -8.57
C ILE A 92 -11.32 -17.59 -7.61
N ALA A 93 -11.56 -16.63 -6.69
CA ALA A 93 -12.69 -16.71 -5.77
C ALA A 93 -14.04 -16.68 -6.48
N LEU A 94 -14.19 -15.83 -7.51
CA LEU A 94 -15.40 -15.76 -8.32
C LEU A 94 -15.64 -17.07 -9.10
N ILE A 95 -14.60 -17.67 -9.67
CA ILE A 95 -14.69 -19.00 -10.32
C ILE A 95 -15.04 -20.07 -9.29
N ALA A 96 -14.36 -20.08 -8.13
CA ALA A 96 -14.66 -21.05 -7.07
C ALA A 96 -16.11 -20.96 -6.61
N ARG A 97 -16.70 -19.78 -6.52
CA ARG A 97 -18.11 -19.56 -6.19
C ARG A 97 -19.04 -20.24 -7.21
N ILE A 98 -18.68 -20.27 -8.50
CA ILE A 98 -19.51 -20.94 -9.53
C ILE A 98 -19.61 -22.44 -9.24
N PHE A 99 -18.50 -23.07 -8.85
CA PHE A 99 -18.41 -24.53 -8.67
C PHE A 99 -18.71 -25.00 -7.23
N SER A 100 -18.81 -24.12 -6.25
CA SER A 100 -19.15 -24.50 -4.87
C SER A 100 -20.67 -24.58 -4.67
N SER A 101 -21.11 -25.41 -3.74
CA SER A 101 -22.52 -25.49 -3.31
C SER A 101 -22.91 -24.27 -2.47
N HIS A 102 -22.00 -23.80 -1.61
CA HIS A 102 -22.18 -22.56 -0.86
C HIS A 102 -21.71 -21.36 -1.70
N LYS A 103 -22.54 -20.31 -1.76
CA LYS A 103 -22.32 -19.11 -2.60
C LYS A 103 -22.09 -17.87 -1.74
N PRO A 104 -20.87 -17.65 -1.23
CA PRO A 104 -20.59 -16.46 -0.43
C PRO A 104 -20.71 -15.16 -1.24
N LYS A 105 -21.05 -14.06 -0.59
CA LYS A 105 -20.88 -12.72 -1.16
C LYS A 105 -19.40 -12.42 -1.32
N ILE A 106 -19.01 -11.85 -2.46
CA ILE A 106 -17.59 -11.56 -2.76
C ILE A 106 -17.37 -10.05 -2.89
N ILE A 107 -16.51 -9.52 -2.02
CA ILE A 107 -15.95 -8.18 -2.10
C ILE A 107 -14.58 -8.29 -2.78
N ILE A 108 -14.36 -7.51 -3.83
CA ILE A 108 -13.06 -7.38 -4.48
C ILE A 108 -12.31 -6.19 -3.88
N GLY A 109 -11.11 -6.41 -3.36
CA GLY A 109 -10.20 -5.34 -2.96
C GLY A 109 -9.41 -4.82 -4.16
N ALA A 110 -9.72 -3.64 -4.66
CA ALA A 110 -8.99 -2.98 -5.73
C ALA A 110 -7.98 -2.01 -5.14
N ARG A 111 -6.71 -2.40 -5.15
CA ARG A 111 -5.63 -1.73 -4.41
C ARG A 111 -4.59 -1.03 -5.28
N SER A 112 -4.68 -1.22 -6.59
CA SER A 112 -3.77 -0.65 -7.59
C SER A 112 -4.53 -0.35 -8.88
N ASP A 113 -3.89 0.39 -9.78
CA ASP A 113 -4.42 0.62 -11.12
C ASP A 113 -4.56 -0.71 -11.89
N PHE A 114 -5.75 -0.98 -12.40
CA PHE A 114 -6.05 -2.25 -13.10
C PHE A 114 -5.18 -2.42 -14.35
N ASP A 115 -5.03 -1.35 -15.13
CA ASP A 115 -4.24 -1.40 -16.36
C ASP A 115 -2.75 -1.62 -16.08
N SER A 116 -2.21 -0.99 -15.02
CA SER A 116 -0.82 -1.18 -14.60
C SER A 116 -0.57 -2.62 -14.14
N VAL A 117 -1.50 -3.21 -13.39
CA VAL A 117 -1.41 -4.61 -12.95
C VAL A 117 -1.46 -5.57 -14.15
N CYS A 118 -2.32 -5.31 -15.12
CA CYS A 118 -2.39 -6.13 -16.34
C CYS A 118 -1.08 -6.04 -17.14
N LYS A 119 -0.53 -4.84 -17.31
CA LYS A 119 0.74 -4.61 -18.04
C LYS A 119 1.97 -5.18 -17.33
N ALA A 120 1.92 -5.32 -16.02
CA ALA A 120 3.00 -5.95 -15.23
C ALA A 120 3.03 -7.48 -15.38
N SER A 121 2.12 -8.07 -16.17
CA SER A 121 2.13 -9.50 -16.49
C SER A 121 3.35 -9.89 -17.33
N ASN A 122 3.82 -11.13 -17.20
CA ASN A 122 5.07 -11.61 -17.80
C ASN A 122 5.11 -11.49 -19.34
N ASN A 123 3.94 -11.52 -19.99
CA ASN A 123 3.82 -11.41 -21.45
C ASN A 123 2.42 -10.91 -21.85
N TYR A 124 2.30 -10.49 -23.13
CA TYR A 124 1.05 -9.98 -23.70
C TYR A 124 -0.15 -10.94 -23.60
N PHE A 125 0.08 -12.23 -23.73
CA PHE A 125 -1.01 -13.22 -23.63
C PHE A 125 -1.58 -13.33 -22.22
N ASP A 126 -0.73 -13.25 -21.20
CA ASP A 126 -1.17 -13.28 -19.79
C ASP A 126 -1.88 -11.99 -19.43
N GLU A 127 -1.40 -10.83 -19.92
CA GLU A 127 -2.12 -9.56 -19.80
C GLU A 127 -3.52 -9.68 -20.39
N LEU A 128 -3.64 -10.16 -21.64
CA LEU A 128 -4.92 -10.25 -22.33
C LEU A 128 -5.88 -11.22 -21.62
N LYS A 129 -5.37 -12.35 -21.13
CA LYS A 129 -6.16 -13.34 -20.35
C LYS A 129 -6.68 -12.71 -19.07
N LEU A 130 -5.80 -12.06 -18.28
CA LEU A 130 -6.20 -11.42 -17.03
C LEU A 130 -7.26 -10.36 -17.28
N ARG A 131 -7.07 -9.51 -18.29
CA ARG A 131 -8.00 -8.43 -18.66
C ARG A 131 -9.37 -9.00 -19.06
N LYS A 132 -9.43 -9.92 -20.01
CA LYS A 132 -10.69 -10.52 -20.48
C LYS A 132 -11.41 -11.29 -19.37
N LEU A 133 -10.67 -12.05 -18.56
CA LEU A 133 -11.25 -12.80 -17.46
C LEU A 133 -11.85 -11.85 -16.40
N SER A 134 -11.15 -10.78 -16.06
CA SER A 134 -11.64 -9.79 -15.11
C SER A 134 -12.85 -9.02 -15.65
N GLN A 135 -12.86 -8.66 -16.95
CA GLN A 135 -14.00 -8.01 -17.60
C GLN A 135 -15.27 -8.89 -17.53
N PHE A 136 -15.11 -10.21 -17.65
CA PHE A 136 -16.24 -11.15 -17.56
C PHE A 136 -16.68 -11.43 -16.12
N LEU A 137 -15.75 -11.52 -15.18
CA LEU A 137 -16.03 -11.96 -13.80
C LEU A 137 -16.41 -10.82 -12.85
N TYR A 138 -15.78 -9.65 -12.97
CA TYR A 138 -15.97 -8.56 -12.00
C TYR A 138 -17.39 -8.00 -11.94
N PRO A 139 -18.15 -7.87 -13.05
CA PRO A 139 -19.57 -7.50 -12.98
C PRO A 139 -20.41 -8.46 -12.14
N LYS A 140 -19.92 -9.69 -11.91
CA LYS A 140 -20.57 -10.71 -11.09
C LYS A 140 -20.21 -10.66 -9.61
N SER A 141 -19.28 -9.79 -9.21
CA SER A 141 -19.00 -9.55 -7.78
C SER A 141 -20.16 -8.83 -7.09
N ASP A 142 -20.23 -8.96 -5.78
CA ASP A 142 -21.27 -8.29 -5.03
C ASP A 142 -20.90 -6.82 -4.73
N ARG A 143 -19.64 -6.55 -4.40
CA ARG A 143 -19.08 -5.20 -4.21
C ARG A 143 -17.60 -5.17 -4.60
N ILE A 144 -17.11 -3.98 -4.88
CA ILE A 144 -15.68 -3.69 -5.09
C ILE A 144 -15.29 -2.54 -4.16
N VAL A 145 -14.23 -2.72 -3.40
CA VAL A 145 -13.66 -1.68 -2.55
C VAL A 145 -12.40 -1.14 -3.20
N ALA A 146 -12.48 0.05 -3.74
CA ALA A 146 -11.36 0.79 -4.31
C ALA A 146 -10.68 1.62 -3.21
N VAL A 147 -9.33 1.61 -3.18
CA VAL A 147 -8.55 2.34 -2.16
C VAL A 147 -8.40 3.84 -2.46
N SER A 148 -8.87 4.31 -3.62
CA SER A 148 -8.86 5.73 -4.02
C SER A 148 -9.92 5.98 -5.10
N LYS A 149 -10.30 7.24 -5.29
CA LYS A 149 -11.17 7.68 -6.40
C LYS A 149 -10.51 7.37 -7.75
N GLY A 150 -9.19 7.55 -7.83
CA GLY A 150 -8.44 7.23 -9.04
C GLY A 150 -8.52 5.75 -9.41
N VAL A 151 -8.38 4.83 -8.46
CA VAL A 151 -8.57 3.39 -8.69
C VAL A 151 -10.00 3.07 -9.11
N LYS A 152 -11.01 3.67 -8.48
CA LYS A 152 -12.42 3.54 -8.91
C LYS A 152 -12.59 3.95 -10.36
N ASN A 153 -12.10 5.12 -10.75
CA ASN A 153 -12.20 5.64 -12.12
C ASN A 153 -11.49 4.73 -13.13
N SER A 154 -10.32 4.17 -12.78
CA SER A 154 -9.61 3.19 -13.61
C SER A 154 -10.43 1.94 -13.85
N LEU A 155 -11.10 1.42 -12.82
CA LEU A 155 -11.98 0.24 -12.95
C LEU A 155 -13.17 0.52 -13.86
N LEU A 156 -13.83 1.66 -13.69
CA LEU A 156 -14.96 2.07 -14.52
C LEU A 156 -14.56 2.22 -16.00
N ALA A 157 -13.38 2.77 -16.26
CA ALA A 157 -12.86 2.94 -17.62
C ALA A 157 -12.45 1.62 -18.28
N SER A 158 -11.93 0.64 -17.51
CA SER A 158 -11.35 -0.59 -18.05
C SER A 158 -12.31 -1.79 -18.02
N LEU A 159 -13.30 -1.76 -17.15
CA LEU A 159 -14.24 -2.86 -16.89
C LEU A 159 -15.68 -2.35 -16.99
N HIS A 160 -16.57 -3.14 -17.58
CA HIS A 160 -17.99 -2.80 -17.67
C HIS A 160 -18.70 -3.10 -16.34
N ILE A 161 -18.47 -2.25 -15.34
CA ILE A 161 -19.00 -2.37 -13.98
C ILE A 161 -19.87 -1.15 -13.68
N GLU A 162 -21.00 -1.36 -13.02
CA GLU A 162 -21.84 -0.28 -12.54
C GLU A 162 -21.16 0.51 -11.42
N ASP A 163 -21.24 1.83 -11.45
CA ASP A 163 -20.67 2.73 -10.43
C ASP A 163 -21.15 2.39 -9.01
N SER A 164 -22.42 2.00 -8.90
CA SER A 164 -23.08 1.59 -7.65
C SER A 164 -22.44 0.37 -6.95
N LYS A 165 -21.64 -0.44 -7.67
CA LYS A 165 -20.92 -1.60 -7.12
C LYS A 165 -19.55 -1.25 -6.56
N ILE A 166 -19.04 -0.02 -6.79
CA ILE A 166 -17.68 0.36 -6.39
C ILE A 166 -17.73 1.39 -5.28
N ASP A 167 -17.34 0.98 -4.09
CA ASP A 167 -17.19 1.85 -2.93
C ASP A 167 -15.74 2.33 -2.82
N VAL A 168 -15.54 3.63 -2.58
CA VAL A 168 -14.22 4.17 -2.25
C VAL A 168 -14.05 4.13 -0.73
N ILE A 169 -13.19 3.25 -0.26
CA ILE A 169 -12.82 3.15 1.15
C ILE A 169 -11.30 3.24 1.24
N TYR A 170 -10.80 4.40 1.65
CA TYR A 170 -9.37 4.61 1.86
C TYR A 170 -8.83 3.66 2.93
N ASN A 171 -7.56 3.32 2.83
CA ASN A 171 -6.92 2.57 3.89
C ASN A 171 -6.91 3.39 5.18
N GLY A 172 -7.52 2.88 6.23
CA GLY A 172 -7.40 3.45 7.57
C GLY A 172 -5.96 3.27 8.07
N ILE A 173 -5.21 4.35 8.10
CA ILE A 173 -3.77 4.34 8.38
C ILE A 173 -3.49 5.22 9.60
N LEU A 174 -4.05 6.42 9.63
CA LEU A 174 -3.78 7.40 10.66
C LEU A 174 -4.45 7.00 11.99
N THR A 175 -3.67 7.06 13.05
CA THR A 175 -4.09 6.88 14.44
C THR A 175 -3.70 8.11 15.24
N GLU A 176 -4.20 8.25 16.46
CA GLU A 176 -3.76 9.29 17.39
C GLU A 176 -2.25 9.26 17.62
N LYS A 177 -1.63 8.07 17.62
CA LYS A 177 -0.17 7.91 17.76
C LYS A 177 0.65 8.59 16.64
N HIS A 178 0.07 8.75 15.44
CA HIS A 178 0.69 9.50 14.34
C HIS A 178 0.60 11.03 14.52
N MET A 179 -0.10 11.49 15.56
CA MET A 179 -0.26 12.91 15.87
C MET A 179 0.66 13.37 17.00
N ASP A 180 1.25 12.44 17.74
CA ASP A 180 2.15 12.73 18.85
C ASP A 180 3.60 12.91 18.37
N ASN A 181 4.36 13.80 19.05
CA ASN A 181 5.79 13.99 18.78
C ASN A 181 6.57 12.68 19.00
N CYS A 182 6.96 12.04 17.93
CA CYS A 182 7.80 10.85 18.01
C CYS A 182 9.21 11.20 18.51
N LYS A 183 9.75 10.34 19.40
CA LYS A 183 11.15 10.47 19.83
C LYS A 183 12.06 10.41 18.61
N LYS A 184 13.14 11.21 18.64
CA LYS A 184 14.18 11.09 17.61
C LYS A 184 14.81 9.70 17.65
N PRO A 185 15.01 9.08 16.49
CA PRO A 185 15.78 7.83 16.41
C PRO A 185 17.19 8.01 16.94
N ASP A 186 17.73 6.97 17.56
CA ASP A 186 19.13 6.95 18.00
C ASP A 186 20.06 6.72 16.80
N HIS A 187 20.23 7.75 16.01
CA HIS A 187 21.08 7.75 14.83
C HIS A 187 21.74 9.12 14.64
N PRO A 188 23.05 9.22 14.39
CA PRO A 188 23.82 10.48 14.39
C PRO A 188 23.23 11.56 13.47
N TRP A 189 22.68 11.20 12.32
CA TRP A 189 22.14 12.17 11.36
C TRP A 189 20.96 12.97 11.89
N PHE A 190 20.18 12.45 12.84
CA PHE A 190 19.06 13.18 13.45
C PHE A 190 19.48 14.25 14.46
N PHE A 191 20.73 14.21 14.95
CA PHE A 191 21.23 15.16 15.95
C PHE A 191 22.06 16.28 15.34
N SER A 192 22.51 16.15 14.09
CA SER A 192 23.26 17.19 13.39
C SER A 192 22.32 18.25 12.81
N LYS A 193 22.58 19.51 13.16
CA LYS A 193 21.85 20.65 12.60
C LYS A 193 22.25 21.02 11.16
N GLU A 194 23.40 20.56 10.72
CA GLU A 194 23.92 20.83 9.37
C GLU A 194 23.32 19.90 8.33
N ILE A 195 23.07 18.67 8.71
CA ILE A 195 22.51 17.65 7.83
C ILE A 195 21.07 18.00 7.44
N CYS A 196 20.77 17.85 6.15
CA CYS A 196 19.40 17.75 5.62
C CYS A 196 19.10 16.29 5.34
N LEU A 197 18.23 15.69 6.14
CA LEU A 197 17.91 14.29 6.08
C LEU A 197 16.71 14.02 5.17
N ILE A 198 16.94 13.23 4.14
CA ILE A 198 15.93 12.73 3.22
C ILE A 198 15.58 11.31 3.63
N SER A 199 14.30 10.98 3.74
CA SER A 199 13.83 9.61 3.96
C SER A 199 13.02 9.08 2.79
N SER A 200 13.18 7.78 2.50
CA SER A 200 12.31 7.02 1.60
C SER A 200 12.03 5.66 2.21
N ILE A 201 10.77 5.26 2.27
CA ILE A 201 10.34 4.06 3.01
C ILE A 201 9.45 3.22 2.10
N GLY A 202 9.84 1.95 1.88
CA GLY A 202 9.09 1.03 1.03
C GLY A 202 9.94 -0.12 0.52
N ARG A 203 9.32 -1.05 -0.20
CA ARG A 203 10.04 -2.18 -0.80
C ARG A 203 11.09 -1.70 -1.80
N LEU A 204 12.23 -2.40 -1.84
CA LEU A 204 13.27 -2.14 -2.84
C LEU A 204 12.96 -2.94 -4.11
N SER A 205 11.91 -2.51 -4.81
CA SER A 205 11.40 -3.11 -6.04
C SER A 205 11.31 -2.07 -7.16
N PRO A 206 11.36 -2.49 -8.44
CA PRO A 206 11.45 -1.57 -9.58
C PRO A 206 10.34 -0.50 -9.59
N GLU A 207 9.11 -0.88 -9.22
CA GLU A 207 7.97 0.05 -9.23
C GLU A 207 8.10 1.20 -8.21
N LYS A 208 8.98 1.05 -7.20
CA LYS A 208 9.21 2.10 -6.18
C LYS A 208 10.26 3.14 -6.59
N GLY A 209 11.02 2.88 -7.66
CA GLY A 209 11.99 3.83 -8.22
C GLY A 209 13.09 4.27 -7.25
N ILE A 210 13.48 3.39 -6.30
CA ILE A 210 14.50 3.72 -5.30
C ILE A 210 15.88 3.86 -5.94
N TYR A 211 16.18 3.03 -6.94
CA TYR A 211 17.44 3.12 -7.69
C TYR A 211 17.56 4.49 -8.38
N GLU A 212 16.50 4.97 -9.02
CA GLU A 212 16.44 6.27 -9.69
C GLU A 212 16.52 7.43 -8.70
N LEU A 213 15.91 7.28 -7.52
CA LEU A 213 16.06 8.25 -6.42
C LEU A 213 17.54 8.40 -6.01
N ILE A 214 18.26 7.29 -5.87
CA ILE A 214 19.69 7.33 -5.50
C ILE A 214 20.52 7.97 -6.61
N CYS A 215 20.21 7.71 -7.88
CA CYS A 215 20.87 8.37 -9.00
C CYS A 215 20.69 9.90 -8.95
N ALA A 216 19.46 10.36 -8.73
CA ALA A 216 19.14 11.79 -8.57
C ALA A 216 19.80 12.39 -7.31
N PHE A 217 19.74 11.66 -6.17
CA PHE A 217 20.38 12.06 -4.92
C PHE A 217 21.89 12.29 -5.11
N ARG A 218 22.61 11.40 -5.80
CA ARG A 218 24.04 11.59 -6.09
C ARG A 218 24.31 12.88 -6.84
N LYS A 219 23.44 13.27 -7.76
CA LYS A 219 23.57 14.55 -8.48
C LYS A 219 23.27 15.75 -7.58
N ALA A 220 22.23 15.65 -6.74
CA ALA A 220 21.90 16.69 -5.76
C ALA A 220 23.01 16.83 -4.70
N LEU A 221 23.65 15.73 -4.28
CA LEU A 221 24.76 15.74 -3.32
C LEU A 221 25.96 16.58 -3.80
N LYS A 222 26.21 16.65 -5.11
CA LYS A 222 27.26 17.53 -5.69
C LYS A 222 26.95 19.02 -5.51
N LEU A 223 25.66 19.38 -5.35
CA LEU A 223 25.21 20.75 -5.15
C LEU A 223 25.07 21.09 -3.66
N ASN A 224 24.85 20.11 -2.81
CA ASN A 224 24.72 20.26 -1.36
C ASN A 224 25.28 19.03 -0.64
N SER A 225 26.51 19.12 -0.13
CA SER A 225 27.21 18.04 0.58
C SER A 225 26.59 17.66 1.93
N ASN A 226 25.69 18.49 2.47
CA ASN A 226 25.01 18.23 3.73
C ASN A 226 23.81 17.27 3.62
N LEU A 227 23.46 16.82 2.41
CA LEU A 227 22.38 15.85 2.20
C LEU A 227 22.76 14.47 2.75
N ARG A 228 21.79 13.80 3.37
CA ARG A 228 21.85 12.38 3.70
C ARG A 228 20.55 11.71 3.27
N LEU A 229 20.66 10.50 2.77
CA LEU A 229 19.50 9.71 2.33
C LEU A 229 19.39 8.44 3.17
N LEU A 230 18.29 8.32 3.89
CA LEU A 230 17.93 7.12 4.63
C LEU A 230 16.81 6.36 3.92
N ILE A 231 17.07 5.11 3.61
CA ILE A 231 16.12 4.21 2.96
C ILE A 231 15.77 3.09 3.94
N ILE A 232 14.47 2.92 4.20
CA ILE A 232 13.96 1.84 5.06
C ILE A 232 13.14 0.86 4.21
N GLY A 233 13.67 -0.35 4.06
CA GLY A 233 13.00 -1.40 3.32
C GLY A 233 13.94 -2.44 2.76
N GLU A 234 13.36 -3.48 2.19
CA GLU A 234 14.03 -4.63 1.60
C GLU A 234 13.44 -4.94 0.24
N GLY A 235 14.16 -5.68 -0.60
CA GLY A 235 13.66 -6.14 -1.88
C GLY A 235 14.75 -6.49 -2.89
N ASP A 236 14.30 -6.92 -4.06
CA ASP A 236 15.16 -7.53 -5.09
C ASP A 236 16.21 -6.56 -5.68
N GLU A 237 15.94 -5.25 -5.62
CA GLU A 237 16.89 -4.25 -6.13
C GLU A 237 18.03 -3.92 -5.15
N GLU A 238 18.02 -4.42 -3.92
CA GLU A 238 19.04 -4.06 -2.91
C GLU A 238 20.46 -4.30 -3.39
N LYS A 239 20.72 -5.45 -4.01
CA LYS A 239 22.07 -5.79 -4.52
C LYS A 239 22.53 -4.79 -5.59
N LYS A 240 21.65 -4.41 -6.53
CA LYS A 240 21.92 -3.42 -7.57
C LYS A 240 22.21 -2.05 -6.97
N ILE A 241 21.43 -1.66 -5.97
CA ILE A 241 21.57 -0.39 -5.26
C ILE A 241 22.90 -0.33 -4.51
N ARG A 242 23.23 -1.34 -3.69
CA ARG A 242 24.50 -1.38 -2.95
C ARG A 242 25.72 -1.37 -3.87
N LYS A 243 25.65 -2.06 -5.00
CA LYS A 243 26.68 -1.97 -6.03
C LYS A 243 26.88 -0.54 -6.54
N TYR A 244 25.78 0.17 -6.86
CA TYR A 244 25.85 1.56 -7.31
C TYR A 244 26.47 2.49 -6.26
N LEU A 245 26.09 2.33 -4.97
CA LEU A 245 26.67 3.12 -3.88
C LEU A 245 28.19 2.95 -3.81
N ASN A 246 28.68 1.72 -3.94
CA ASN A 246 30.13 1.40 -3.95
C ASN A 246 30.83 1.97 -5.19
N ASP A 247 30.27 1.76 -6.37
CA ASP A 247 30.85 2.20 -7.68
C ASP A 247 31.04 3.73 -7.69
N TYR A 248 30.19 4.48 -7.00
CA TYR A 248 30.25 5.94 -6.94
C TYR A 248 30.74 6.51 -5.59
N SER A 249 31.18 5.65 -4.66
CA SER A 249 31.74 6.03 -3.34
C SER A 249 30.84 6.99 -2.56
N ILE A 250 29.52 6.71 -2.51
CA ILE A 250 28.53 7.52 -1.78
C ILE A 250 27.93 6.79 -0.56
N ASN A 251 28.56 5.72 -0.10
CA ASN A 251 28.08 4.94 1.07
C ASN A 251 27.96 5.78 2.35
N ASP A 252 28.82 6.78 2.56
CA ASP A 252 28.79 7.64 3.74
C ASP A 252 27.61 8.63 3.74
N PHE A 253 26.89 8.72 2.62
CA PHE A 253 25.77 9.65 2.42
C PHE A 253 24.43 8.96 2.31
N VAL A 254 24.42 7.63 2.11
CA VAL A 254 23.20 6.82 1.93
C VAL A 254 23.22 5.63 2.86
N GLU A 255 22.21 5.51 3.70
CA GLU A 255 22.00 4.34 4.55
C GLU A 255 20.77 3.58 4.10
N ILE A 256 20.90 2.25 4.05
CA ILE A 256 19.81 1.32 3.75
C ILE A 256 19.66 0.37 4.92
N THR A 257 18.51 0.38 5.55
CA THR A 257 18.15 -0.49 6.65
C THR A 257 16.92 -1.31 6.32
N SER A 258 16.84 -2.52 6.89
CA SER A 258 15.65 -3.37 6.80
C SER A 258 14.41 -2.69 7.36
N PHE A 259 13.24 -3.26 7.05
CA PHE A 259 11.99 -2.76 7.64
C PHE A 259 12.04 -2.85 9.17
N ARG A 260 11.49 -1.84 9.83
CA ARG A 260 11.49 -1.69 11.28
C ARG A 260 10.16 -1.17 11.78
N ASP A 261 9.73 -1.64 12.95
CA ASP A 261 8.42 -1.28 13.54
C ASP A 261 8.34 0.21 13.94
N ASP A 262 9.50 0.85 14.22
CA ASP A 262 9.60 2.25 14.60
C ASP A 262 9.89 3.21 13.42
N TYR A 263 9.69 2.75 12.17
CA TYR A 263 9.94 3.52 10.94
C TYR A 263 9.29 4.90 10.94
N TYR A 264 8.14 5.05 11.62
CA TYR A 264 7.43 6.32 11.71
C TYR A 264 8.25 7.38 12.48
N SER A 265 9.07 6.99 13.46
CA SER A 265 10.01 7.89 14.14
C SER A 265 11.03 8.47 13.16
N TYR A 266 11.49 7.68 12.21
CA TYR A 266 12.42 8.09 11.15
C TYR A 266 11.74 9.04 10.17
N LEU A 267 10.52 8.71 9.75
CA LEU A 267 9.71 9.54 8.86
C LEU A 267 9.41 10.91 9.48
N SER A 268 8.94 10.94 10.72
CA SER A 268 8.52 12.18 11.40
C SER A 268 9.69 13.11 11.73
N ASN A 269 10.90 12.57 11.85
CA ASN A 269 12.10 13.35 12.13
C ASN A 269 12.94 13.66 10.89
N ALA A 270 12.63 13.15 9.71
CA ALA A 270 13.27 13.54 8.45
C ALA A 270 12.90 14.98 8.05
N ASP A 271 13.78 15.67 7.32
CA ASP A 271 13.50 16.99 6.75
C ASP A 271 12.67 16.88 5.47
N ILE A 272 12.95 15.85 4.65
CA ILE A 272 12.28 15.60 3.38
C ILE A 272 11.88 14.13 3.34
N PHE A 273 10.65 13.86 2.91
CA PHE A 273 10.20 12.51 2.52
C PHE A 273 10.07 12.43 0.99
N VAL A 274 10.58 11.36 0.39
CA VAL A 274 10.49 11.14 -1.06
C VAL A 274 9.77 9.83 -1.36
N LEU A 275 8.70 9.93 -2.18
CA LEU A 275 8.05 8.80 -2.84
C LEU A 275 8.31 8.90 -4.35
N ASN A 276 9.15 8.02 -4.91
CA ASN A 276 9.55 8.04 -6.32
C ASN A 276 8.90 6.94 -7.16
N SER A 277 7.70 6.49 -6.77
CA SER A 277 7.02 5.34 -7.38
C SER A 277 6.57 5.61 -8.82
N TYR A 278 6.62 4.57 -9.66
CA TYR A 278 6.09 4.60 -11.03
C TYR A 278 4.57 4.48 -11.08
N TYR A 279 3.99 3.75 -10.17
CA TYR A 279 2.54 3.61 -10.00
C TYR A 279 2.17 3.23 -8.57
N GLU A 280 1.00 3.68 -8.14
CA GLU A 280 0.43 3.40 -6.81
C GLU A 280 -1.09 3.17 -6.93
N GLY A 281 -1.72 2.80 -5.84
CA GLY A 281 -3.18 2.85 -5.70
C GLY A 281 -3.58 3.98 -4.74
N MET A 282 -3.09 3.87 -3.50
CA MET A 282 -3.04 4.90 -2.46
C MET A 282 -1.85 4.52 -1.55
N PRO A 283 -0.71 5.20 -1.68
CA PRO A 283 0.49 4.83 -0.93
C PRO A 283 0.35 5.17 0.55
N SER A 284 0.31 4.12 1.40
CA SER A 284 0.13 4.25 2.84
C SER A 284 1.16 5.16 3.49
N ILE A 285 2.42 4.98 3.10
CA ILE A 285 3.53 5.77 3.63
C ILE A 285 3.43 7.26 3.27
N LEU A 286 2.83 7.60 2.12
CA LEU A 286 2.60 8.99 1.75
C LEU A 286 1.49 9.62 2.63
N VAL A 287 0.46 8.84 2.97
CA VAL A 287 -0.57 9.27 3.93
C VAL A 287 0.07 9.56 5.29
N GLU A 288 0.94 8.68 5.78
CA GLU A 288 1.68 8.89 7.02
C GLU A 288 2.60 10.11 6.94
N ALA A 289 3.29 10.33 5.82
CA ALA A 289 4.13 11.51 5.61
C ALA A 289 3.34 12.81 5.70
N THR A 290 2.07 12.83 5.28
CA THR A 290 1.23 14.04 5.40
C THR A 290 0.89 14.40 6.85
N SER A 291 1.01 13.48 7.80
CA SER A 291 0.83 13.74 9.22
C SER A 291 2.10 14.25 9.93
N THR A 292 3.21 14.40 9.20
CA THR A 292 4.49 14.90 9.69
C THR A 292 4.80 16.31 9.17
N ASP A 293 5.84 16.94 9.69
CA ASP A 293 6.35 18.24 9.21
C ASP A 293 7.41 18.10 8.09
N ALA A 294 7.76 16.90 7.67
CA ALA A 294 8.70 16.68 6.57
C ALA A 294 8.18 17.27 5.26
N ALA A 295 9.03 17.96 4.49
CA ALA A 295 8.67 18.34 3.13
C ALA A 295 8.41 17.07 2.30
N ILE A 296 7.41 17.07 1.42
CA ILE A 296 7.07 15.89 0.64
C ILE A 296 7.40 16.10 -0.82
N ILE A 297 8.20 15.19 -1.38
CA ILE A 297 8.40 15.06 -2.82
C ILE A 297 7.76 13.74 -3.24
N SER A 298 6.82 13.79 -4.17
CA SER A 298 6.20 12.58 -4.72
C SER A 298 6.08 12.63 -6.22
N THR A 299 6.33 11.51 -6.88
CA THR A 299 5.93 11.38 -8.28
C THR A 299 4.42 11.53 -8.39
N ASN A 300 3.97 12.26 -9.42
CA ASN A 300 2.56 12.33 -9.82
C ASN A 300 2.20 11.09 -10.65
N CYS A 301 2.46 9.92 -10.06
CA CYS A 301 2.09 8.66 -10.69
C CYS A 301 0.57 8.45 -10.68
N LYS A 302 0.12 7.50 -11.52
CA LYS A 302 -1.31 7.18 -11.58
C LYS A 302 -1.82 6.80 -10.19
N HIS A 303 -2.88 7.50 -9.78
CA HIS A 303 -3.69 7.34 -8.56
C HIS A 303 -2.93 7.56 -7.24
N GLY A 304 -3.64 8.05 -6.28
CA GLY A 304 -3.16 8.28 -4.91
C GLY A 304 -2.41 9.60 -4.70
N PRO A 305 -1.19 9.81 -5.20
CA PRO A 305 -0.41 10.99 -4.83
C PRO A 305 -1.09 12.33 -5.11
N ASN A 306 -1.62 12.56 -6.31
CA ASN A 306 -2.32 13.80 -6.62
C ASN A 306 -3.61 13.98 -5.81
N GLU A 307 -4.35 12.88 -5.59
CA GLU A 307 -5.59 12.88 -4.79
C GLU A 307 -5.30 13.24 -3.33
N LEU A 308 -4.19 12.77 -2.79
CA LEU A 308 -3.77 13.01 -1.40
C LEU A 308 -3.14 14.39 -1.20
N LEU A 309 -2.26 14.82 -2.12
CA LEU A 309 -1.42 16.00 -1.95
C LEU A 309 -2.00 17.28 -2.55
N ASN A 310 -3.15 17.22 -3.20
CA ASN A 310 -3.80 18.40 -3.74
C ASN A 310 -4.18 19.37 -2.60
N GLY A 311 -3.65 20.59 -2.66
CA GLY A 311 -3.86 21.62 -1.64
C GLY A 311 -3.04 21.43 -0.35
N VAL A 312 -2.09 20.48 -0.32
CA VAL A 312 -1.18 20.25 0.81
C VAL A 312 0.02 21.19 0.70
N ASP A 313 0.25 21.96 1.75
CA ASP A 313 1.43 22.82 1.86
C ASP A 313 2.72 21.99 2.01
N ASN A 314 3.86 22.59 1.61
CA ASN A 314 5.18 21.98 1.76
C ASN A 314 5.31 20.61 1.05
N CYS A 315 4.69 20.51 -0.12
CA CYS A 315 4.84 19.32 -0.97
C CYS A 315 5.06 19.70 -2.44
N ARG A 316 5.67 18.79 -3.20
CA ARG A 316 5.88 18.94 -4.65
C ARG A 316 5.58 17.62 -5.36
N LEU A 317 4.63 17.68 -6.29
CA LEU A 317 4.41 16.61 -7.25
C LEU A 317 5.36 16.80 -8.43
N ILE A 318 6.06 15.72 -8.81
CA ILE A 318 6.98 15.68 -9.94
C ILE A 318 6.50 14.65 -10.97
N GLU A 319 6.87 14.81 -12.20
CA GLU A 319 6.56 13.82 -13.24
C GLU A 319 7.32 12.50 -13.00
N VAL A 320 6.70 11.39 -13.33
CA VAL A 320 7.36 10.07 -13.29
C VAL A 320 8.55 10.07 -14.27
N ASN A 321 9.67 9.51 -13.85
CA ASN A 321 10.93 9.49 -14.62
C ASN A 321 11.56 10.87 -14.90
N ASN A 322 11.17 11.91 -14.19
CA ASN A 322 11.78 13.23 -14.37
C ASN A 322 12.85 13.49 -13.29
N GLU A 323 14.06 12.99 -13.57
CA GLU A 323 15.21 13.14 -12.68
C GLU A 323 15.53 14.61 -12.36
N ASN A 324 15.40 15.51 -13.33
CA ASN A 324 15.69 16.93 -13.12
C ASN A 324 14.71 17.57 -12.14
N GLN A 325 13.41 17.29 -12.28
CA GLN A 325 12.41 17.77 -11.33
C GLN A 325 12.66 17.22 -9.92
N LEU A 326 13.12 15.98 -9.79
CA LEU A 326 13.46 15.38 -8.49
C LEU A 326 14.67 16.08 -7.84
N ILE A 327 15.74 16.33 -8.61
CA ILE A 327 16.93 17.06 -8.15
C ILE A 327 16.55 18.49 -7.73
N ASP A 328 15.78 19.20 -8.53
CA ASP A 328 15.32 20.55 -8.24
C ASP A 328 14.45 20.60 -6.96
N ALA A 329 13.56 19.63 -6.77
CA ALA A 329 12.73 19.51 -5.59
C ALA A 329 13.58 19.26 -4.32
N ILE A 330 14.55 18.33 -4.40
CA ILE A 330 15.48 18.06 -3.30
C ILE A 330 16.26 19.34 -2.94
N ASN A 331 16.83 20.02 -3.93
CA ASN A 331 17.59 21.26 -3.69
C ASN A 331 16.72 22.39 -3.13
N HIS A 332 15.48 22.51 -3.60
CA HIS A 332 14.54 23.51 -3.07
C HIS A 332 14.25 23.27 -1.60
N PHE A 333 13.79 22.07 -1.23
CA PHE A 333 13.41 21.76 0.14
C PHE A 333 14.60 21.67 1.11
N SER A 334 15.79 21.31 0.62
CA SER A 334 17.00 21.30 1.46
C SER A 334 17.40 22.70 1.98
N ARG A 335 16.98 23.77 1.30
CA ARG A 335 17.22 25.16 1.71
C ARG A 335 16.15 25.69 2.67
N ILE A 336 14.91 25.24 2.52
CA ILE A 336 13.76 25.72 3.30
C ILE A 336 13.63 24.96 4.61
N ARG A 337 14.03 23.68 4.64
CA ARG A 337 13.90 22.74 5.76
C ARG A 337 12.44 22.57 6.24
N LYS A 338 12.26 22.07 7.48
CA LYS A 338 10.93 21.81 8.05
C LYS A 338 10.09 23.06 8.18
N ILE A 339 8.90 23.06 7.61
CA ILE A 339 7.87 24.05 7.84
C ILE A 339 6.72 23.33 8.54
N LYS A 340 6.28 23.83 9.69
CA LYS A 340 5.12 23.28 10.40
C LYS A 340 3.92 23.28 9.46
N ARG A 341 3.41 22.07 9.18
CA ARG A 341 2.30 21.89 8.25
C ARG A 341 0.99 22.30 8.89
N LYS A 342 0.12 22.98 8.11
CA LYS A 342 -1.27 23.19 8.51
C LYS A 342 -2.03 21.87 8.52
N LYS A 343 -2.99 21.71 9.43
CA LYS A 343 -3.89 20.55 9.43
C LYS A 343 -4.61 20.47 8.09
N ILE A 344 -4.57 19.29 7.50
CA ILE A 344 -5.19 19.00 6.20
C ILE A 344 -6.57 18.42 6.49
N GLU A 345 -7.63 19.13 6.08
CA GLU A 345 -9.03 18.76 6.42
C GLU A 345 -9.42 17.36 5.93
N HIS A 346 -9.01 16.97 4.71
CA HIS A 346 -9.40 15.67 4.15
C HIS A 346 -8.64 14.47 4.73
N LEU A 347 -7.64 14.67 5.60
CA LEU A 347 -6.92 13.55 6.23
C LEU A 347 -7.81 12.72 7.17
N HIS A 348 -8.94 13.24 7.63
CA HIS A 348 -9.87 12.46 8.44
C HIS A 348 -10.38 11.19 7.71
N GLU A 349 -10.49 11.23 6.37
CA GLU A 349 -10.89 10.06 5.57
C GLU A 349 -9.89 8.89 5.65
N PHE A 350 -8.64 9.16 6.05
CA PHE A 350 -7.58 8.17 6.24
C PHE A 350 -7.45 7.69 7.68
N ASN A 351 -8.27 8.18 8.60
CA ASN A 351 -8.34 7.66 9.96
C ASN A 351 -8.87 6.22 9.97
N ILE A 352 -8.35 5.42 10.88
CA ILE A 352 -8.77 4.01 11.01
C ILE A 352 -10.26 3.92 11.31
N GLU A 353 -10.78 4.73 12.22
CA GLU A 353 -12.18 4.71 12.66
C GLU A 353 -13.12 5.02 11.49
N GLU A 354 -12.85 6.07 10.72
CA GLU A 354 -13.66 6.45 9.56
C GLU A 354 -13.65 5.37 8.49
N SER A 355 -12.47 4.86 8.15
CA SER A 355 -12.33 3.77 7.16
C SER A 355 -13.07 2.51 7.60
N MET A 356 -12.95 2.14 8.87
CA MET A 356 -13.61 0.95 9.41
C MET A 356 -15.13 1.12 9.52
N SER A 357 -15.60 2.32 9.84
CA SER A 357 -17.03 2.65 9.85
C SER A 357 -17.66 2.47 8.47
N LYS A 358 -17.01 3.00 7.41
CA LYS A 358 -17.44 2.81 6.02
C LYS A 358 -17.44 1.33 5.62
N TYR A 359 -16.42 0.58 6.03
CA TYR A 359 -16.34 -0.85 5.75
C TYR A 359 -17.43 -1.66 6.47
N LEU A 360 -17.73 -1.33 7.72
CA LEU A 360 -18.80 -1.95 8.50
C LEU A 360 -20.17 -1.70 7.88
N LYS A 361 -20.43 -0.46 7.44
CA LYS A 361 -21.65 -0.09 6.70
C LYS A 361 -21.82 -0.94 5.45
N LEU A 362 -20.77 -1.07 4.62
CA LEU A 362 -20.76 -1.90 3.42
C LEU A 362 -21.09 -3.37 3.74
N LEU A 363 -20.50 -3.94 4.80
CA LEU A 363 -20.79 -5.31 5.21
C LEU A 363 -22.25 -5.50 5.61
N ARG A 364 -22.84 -4.54 6.35
CA ARG A 364 -24.26 -4.58 6.75
C ARG A 364 -25.18 -4.56 5.54
N GLU A 365 -24.91 -3.69 4.57
CA GLU A 365 -25.68 -3.61 3.32
C GLU A 365 -25.60 -4.90 2.47
N LEU A 366 -24.49 -5.64 2.56
CA LEU A 366 -24.32 -6.88 1.80
C LEU A 366 -25.09 -8.08 2.36
N ILE A 367 -25.41 -8.08 3.65
CA ILE A 367 -26.03 -9.24 4.32
C ILE A 367 -27.55 -9.08 4.53
N ILE A 368 -28.08 -7.89 4.27
CA ILE A 368 -29.53 -7.65 4.17
C ILE A 368 -30.04 -8.25 2.85
#